data_559fc2c8f237804e032d3123d09caedb
#
_entry.id   559fc2c8f237804e032d3123d09caedb
#
_cell.length_a   1.000
_cell.length_b   1.000
_cell.length_c   1.000
_cell.angle_alpha   90.00
_cell.angle_beta   90.00
_cell.angle_gamma   90.00
#
_symmetry.space_group_name_H-M   'P 1'
#
loop_
_entity.id
_entity.type
_entity.pdbx_description
1 polymer ?
#
loop_
_entity_poly.entity_id
_entity_poly.type
_entity_poly.pdbx_seq_one_letter_code
_entity_poly.pdbx_strand_id
1 'polypeptide(L)'
;ALGGKEMSQALLALPFDHIFFTGSPEVGKVVMQAASRHLTSVTLELGGKSPTIVGPDADIETAASWIAFGKFSNAGQTCIAPDHVFVHASIRDRFVEALRRRIAAAYGSGMTSPYLARIVNDRHADRLGDLIADALATGGRIIVGGERQGRALAPTVLEAIAPEAAIDHEEIFGPVLPVLTYDDIETVIGRINARPKPLALYVFDRDRARVDHILAATTSGSAGVNLTIVQYVHDHLPFGGVNNSGIGAAHGHHGFRTFSHERAVLQNRFSALPLVFPPYSGRAARLIRLAKRFLG
;
A
#
# COMPACT_ATOMS: atom_id res chain seq x y z
N ALA A 1 -18.46 5.65 -18.73
CA ALA A 1 -17.80 6.47 -19.75
C ALA A 1 -16.46 5.81 -20.13
N LEU A 2 -16.13 5.79 -21.40
CA LEU A 2 -14.84 5.35 -21.90
C LEU A 2 -14.08 6.56 -22.43
N GLY A 3 -12.81 6.72 -22.05
CA GLY A 3 -11.98 7.83 -22.51
C GLY A 3 -10.67 7.94 -21.73
N GLY A 4 -9.82 8.85 -22.18
CA GLY A 4 -8.54 9.15 -21.56
C GLY A 4 -8.62 10.21 -20.45
N LYS A 5 -7.52 10.93 -20.27
CA LYS A 5 -7.36 11.98 -19.25
C LYS A 5 -8.47 13.07 -19.33
N GLU A 6 -8.84 13.48 -20.53
CA GLU A 6 -9.85 14.52 -20.75
C GLU A 6 -11.24 14.10 -20.24
N MET A 7 -11.62 12.83 -20.47
CA MET A 7 -12.87 12.28 -19.96
C MET A 7 -12.85 12.21 -18.42
N SER A 8 -11.74 11.81 -17.82
CA SER A 8 -11.59 11.80 -16.36
C SER A 8 -11.71 13.20 -15.77
N GLN A 9 -11.13 14.21 -16.42
CA GLN A 9 -11.26 15.61 -16.00
C GLN A 9 -12.70 16.12 -16.10
N ALA A 10 -13.41 15.78 -17.19
CA ALA A 10 -14.82 16.13 -17.35
C ALA A 10 -15.70 15.50 -16.27
N LEU A 11 -15.47 14.22 -15.93
CA LEU A 11 -16.18 13.54 -14.84
C LEU A 11 -15.92 14.21 -13.49
N LEU A 12 -14.67 14.56 -13.19
CA LEU A 12 -14.30 15.22 -11.93
C LEU A 12 -14.91 16.62 -11.75
N ALA A 13 -15.44 17.22 -12.80
CA ALA A 13 -16.16 18.49 -12.72
C ALA A 13 -17.63 18.34 -12.28
N LEU A 14 -18.16 17.12 -12.23
CA LEU A 14 -19.54 16.85 -11.85
C LEU A 14 -19.71 16.78 -10.32
N PRO A 15 -20.88 17.18 -9.79
CA PRO A 15 -21.17 17.17 -8.35
C PRO A 15 -21.57 15.77 -7.86
N PHE A 16 -20.62 14.87 -7.72
CA PHE A 16 -20.86 13.55 -7.13
C PHE A 16 -20.97 13.63 -5.60
N ASP A 17 -21.71 12.71 -4.98
CA ASP A 17 -21.78 12.56 -3.53
C ASP A 17 -20.49 11.93 -2.97
N HIS A 18 -19.87 11.02 -3.73
CA HIS A 18 -18.63 10.33 -3.37
C HIS A 18 -17.82 10.00 -4.62
N ILE A 19 -16.49 10.09 -4.52
CA ILE A 19 -15.56 9.65 -5.56
C ILE A 19 -14.65 8.58 -4.99
N PHE A 20 -14.71 7.39 -5.58
CA PHE A 20 -13.75 6.32 -5.34
C PHE A 20 -12.73 6.30 -6.47
N PHE A 21 -11.45 6.46 -6.14
CA PHE A 21 -10.39 6.55 -7.14
C PHE A 21 -9.23 5.62 -6.78
N THR A 22 -8.72 4.92 -7.79
CA THR A 22 -7.47 4.14 -7.71
C THR A 22 -6.46 4.69 -8.71
N GLY A 23 -5.24 4.97 -8.27
CA GLY A 23 -4.17 5.46 -9.14
C GLY A 23 -2.94 5.96 -8.39
N SER A 24 -2.14 6.85 -9.02
CA SER A 24 -0.95 7.39 -8.37
C SER A 24 -1.31 8.47 -7.33
N PRO A 25 -0.43 8.72 -6.33
CA PRO A 25 -0.61 9.79 -5.34
C PRO A 25 -0.78 11.17 -5.98
N GLU A 26 -0.08 11.46 -7.08
CA GLU A 26 -0.19 12.73 -7.81
C GLU A 26 -1.59 12.93 -8.38
N VAL A 27 -2.16 11.90 -9.00
CA VAL A 27 -3.53 11.95 -9.53
C VAL A 27 -4.55 11.97 -8.40
N GLY A 28 -4.32 11.25 -7.30
CA GLY A 28 -5.15 11.29 -6.10
C GLY A 28 -5.30 12.72 -5.55
N LYS A 29 -4.22 13.52 -5.52
CA LYS A 29 -4.28 14.94 -5.14
C LYS A 29 -5.15 15.76 -6.09
N VAL A 30 -5.09 15.50 -7.40
CA VAL A 30 -5.96 16.16 -8.39
C VAL A 30 -7.43 15.81 -8.14
N VAL A 31 -7.73 14.55 -7.82
CA VAL A 31 -9.11 14.10 -7.48
C VAL A 31 -9.59 14.81 -6.22
N MET A 32 -8.80 14.88 -5.17
CA MET A 32 -9.16 15.61 -3.94
C MET A 32 -9.43 17.08 -4.20
N GLN A 33 -8.58 17.73 -5.00
CA GLN A 33 -8.75 19.14 -5.37
C GLN A 33 -10.03 19.37 -6.16
N ALA A 34 -10.40 18.47 -7.06
CA ALA A 34 -11.65 18.56 -7.80
C ALA A 34 -12.86 18.34 -6.87
N ALA A 35 -12.83 17.32 -6.03
CA ALA A 35 -13.88 16.97 -5.07
C ALA A 35 -14.18 18.13 -4.09
N SER A 36 -13.18 18.89 -3.68
CA SER A 36 -13.35 20.02 -2.75
C SER A 36 -14.29 21.11 -3.26
N ARG A 37 -14.48 21.25 -4.56
CA ARG A 37 -15.39 22.25 -5.17
C ARG A 37 -16.85 21.99 -4.81
N HIS A 38 -17.22 20.75 -4.57
CA HIS A 38 -18.59 20.32 -4.27
C HIS A 38 -18.72 19.71 -2.86
N LEU A 39 -17.64 19.75 -2.05
CA LEU A 39 -17.54 19.07 -0.75
C LEU A 39 -17.81 17.56 -0.87
N THR A 40 -17.47 16.99 -2.01
CA THR A 40 -17.59 15.56 -2.31
C THR A 40 -16.61 14.78 -1.44
N SER A 41 -17.09 13.73 -0.77
CA SER A 41 -16.20 12.83 -0.04
C SER A 41 -15.38 11.96 -1.01
N VAL A 42 -14.18 11.54 -0.59
CA VAL A 42 -13.29 10.73 -1.43
C VAL A 42 -12.82 9.48 -0.70
N THR A 43 -12.69 8.38 -1.45
CA THR A 43 -11.87 7.23 -1.08
C THR A 43 -10.78 7.09 -2.12
N LEU A 44 -9.54 7.06 -1.67
CA LEU A 44 -8.36 7.02 -2.54
C LEU A 44 -7.56 5.76 -2.24
N GLU A 45 -7.44 4.90 -3.24
CA GLU A 45 -6.58 3.72 -3.23
C GLU A 45 -5.35 4.04 -4.09
N LEU A 46 -4.26 4.37 -3.42
CA LEU A 46 -3.04 4.82 -4.09
C LEU A 46 -1.95 3.75 -3.99
N GLY A 47 -0.75 4.09 -4.42
CA GLY A 47 0.38 3.18 -4.38
C GLY A 47 1.33 3.47 -3.23
N GLY A 48 2.57 3.12 -3.45
CA GLY A 48 3.69 3.38 -2.54
C GLY A 48 4.77 2.33 -2.66
N LYS A 49 5.85 2.54 -1.91
CA LYS A 49 6.98 1.62 -1.88
C LYS A 49 6.78 0.57 -0.78
N SER A 50 5.93 -0.42 -1.03
CA SER A 50 5.60 -1.50 -0.07
C SER A 50 6.84 -2.34 0.30
N PRO A 51 7.42 -2.15 1.51
CA PRO A 51 8.63 -2.85 1.91
C PRO A 51 8.32 -4.29 2.32
N THR A 52 9.29 -5.16 2.10
CA THR A 52 9.28 -6.52 2.62
C THR A 52 10.51 -6.72 3.50
N ILE A 53 10.33 -7.23 4.71
CA ILE A 53 11.39 -7.50 5.67
C ILE A 53 11.53 -9.01 5.82
N VAL A 54 12.74 -9.54 5.64
CA VAL A 54 13.07 -10.95 5.87
C VAL A 54 14.06 -11.01 7.01
N GLY A 55 13.58 -11.44 8.17
CA GLY A 55 14.35 -11.52 9.40
C GLY A 55 15.25 -12.75 9.46
N PRO A 56 16.20 -12.82 10.42
CA PRO A 56 17.19 -13.88 10.51
C PRO A 56 16.59 -15.28 10.74
N ASP A 57 15.42 -15.36 11.36
CA ASP A 57 14.73 -16.63 11.67
C ASP A 57 13.63 -16.97 10.65
N ALA A 58 13.57 -16.26 9.52
CA ALA A 58 12.60 -16.51 8.46
C ALA A 58 12.76 -17.92 7.84
N ASP A 59 11.65 -18.51 7.45
CA ASP A 59 11.68 -19.65 6.53
C ASP A 59 12.04 -19.15 5.12
N ILE A 60 13.27 -19.36 4.73
CA ILE A 60 13.86 -18.81 3.52
C ILE A 60 13.12 -19.28 2.26
N GLU A 61 12.75 -20.56 2.18
CA GLU A 61 12.06 -21.12 1.02
C GLU A 61 10.64 -20.57 0.92
N THR A 62 9.95 -20.46 2.03
CA THR A 62 8.62 -19.85 2.11
C THR A 62 8.70 -18.36 1.74
N ALA A 63 9.64 -17.60 2.32
CA ALA A 63 9.82 -16.18 2.03
C ALA A 63 10.12 -15.95 0.55
N ALA A 64 11.09 -16.67 -0.02
CA ALA A 64 11.44 -16.57 -1.44
C ALA A 64 10.24 -16.89 -2.37
N SER A 65 9.43 -17.90 -2.00
CA SER A 65 8.25 -18.29 -2.79
C SER A 65 7.17 -17.21 -2.79
N TRP A 66 6.81 -16.70 -1.61
CA TRP A 66 5.80 -15.65 -1.46
C TRP A 66 6.23 -14.33 -2.06
N ILE A 67 7.50 -13.94 -1.89
CA ILE A 67 8.05 -12.72 -2.47
C ILE A 67 8.10 -12.81 -3.99
N ALA A 68 8.56 -13.95 -4.56
CA ALA A 68 8.55 -14.15 -6.01
C ALA A 68 7.11 -14.11 -6.55
N PHE A 69 6.16 -14.76 -5.91
CA PHE A 69 4.76 -14.72 -6.28
C PHE A 69 4.20 -13.30 -6.23
N GLY A 70 4.32 -12.61 -5.09
CA GLY A 70 3.77 -11.27 -4.91
C GLY A 70 4.41 -10.22 -5.80
N LYS A 71 5.72 -10.34 -6.05
CA LYS A 71 6.45 -9.39 -6.90
C LYS A 71 6.20 -9.59 -8.38
N PHE A 72 6.17 -10.82 -8.86
CA PHE A 72 6.15 -11.08 -10.31
C PHE A 72 4.77 -11.43 -10.86
N SER A 73 3.76 -11.67 -10.00
CA SER A 73 2.37 -11.70 -10.42
C SER A 73 2.00 -10.38 -11.11
N ASN A 74 1.29 -10.46 -12.25
CA ASN A 74 0.97 -9.31 -13.10
C ASN A 74 2.20 -8.45 -13.47
N ALA A 75 3.39 -9.07 -13.55
CA ALA A 75 4.68 -8.38 -13.75
C ALA A 75 4.93 -7.25 -12.73
N GLY A 76 4.50 -7.40 -11.49
CA GLY A 76 4.69 -6.42 -10.42
C GLY A 76 3.84 -5.15 -10.54
N GLN A 77 2.90 -5.10 -11.48
CA GLN A 77 1.98 -3.98 -11.70
C GLN A 77 0.79 -4.08 -10.75
N THR A 78 1.07 -4.07 -9.47
CA THR A 78 0.10 -4.21 -8.36
C THR A 78 0.53 -3.29 -7.22
N CYS A 79 -0.40 -2.49 -6.72
CA CYS A 79 -0.16 -1.46 -5.70
C CYS A 79 0.40 -2.01 -4.37
N ILE A 80 0.14 -3.28 -4.08
CA ILE A 80 0.65 -3.99 -2.89
C ILE A 80 1.76 -5.00 -3.22
N ALA A 81 2.29 -5.03 -4.45
CA ALA A 81 3.43 -5.88 -4.75
C ALA A 81 4.62 -5.50 -3.85
N PRO A 82 5.41 -6.46 -3.36
CA PRO A 82 6.69 -6.17 -2.73
C PRO A 82 7.50 -5.22 -3.62
N ASP A 83 7.72 -3.98 -3.18
CA ASP A 83 8.47 -3.01 -3.98
C ASP A 83 9.97 -3.28 -3.87
N HIS A 84 10.45 -3.48 -2.66
CA HIS A 84 11.83 -3.85 -2.33
C HIS A 84 11.88 -4.77 -1.11
N VAL A 85 13.00 -5.47 -0.93
CA VAL A 85 13.22 -6.41 0.18
C VAL A 85 14.39 -5.96 1.02
N PHE A 86 14.19 -5.87 2.33
CA PHE A 86 15.25 -5.85 3.33
C PHE A 86 15.48 -7.28 3.82
N VAL A 87 16.69 -7.79 3.64
CA VAL A 87 17.05 -9.13 4.10
C VAL A 87 18.19 -9.07 5.13
N HIS A 88 18.03 -9.78 6.25
CA HIS A 88 19.07 -9.81 7.27
C HIS A 88 20.36 -10.43 6.72
N ALA A 89 21.51 -9.82 7.06
CA ALA A 89 22.82 -10.18 6.50
C ALA A 89 23.14 -11.66 6.67
N SER A 90 22.83 -12.27 7.82
CA SER A 90 23.13 -13.67 8.12
C SER A 90 22.47 -14.70 7.18
N ILE A 91 21.40 -14.31 6.48
CA ILE A 91 20.66 -15.22 5.58
C ILE A 91 20.63 -14.75 4.13
N ARG A 92 21.24 -13.60 3.83
CA ARG A 92 21.14 -12.91 2.53
C ARG A 92 21.47 -13.82 1.36
N ASP A 93 22.60 -14.51 1.39
CA ASP A 93 23.04 -15.33 0.24
C ASP A 93 22.12 -16.54 0.01
N ARG A 94 21.67 -17.17 1.09
CA ARG A 94 20.72 -18.28 1.05
C ARG A 94 19.36 -17.82 0.50
N PHE A 95 18.90 -16.64 0.91
CA PHE A 95 17.64 -16.05 0.42
C PHE A 95 17.72 -15.71 -1.06
N VAL A 96 18.79 -15.04 -1.51
CA VAL A 96 19.00 -14.67 -2.91
C VAL A 96 19.04 -15.93 -3.79
N GLU A 97 19.72 -16.98 -3.36
CA GLU A 97 19.77 -18.23 -4.12
C GLU A 97 18.41 -18.94 -4.16
N ALA A 98 17.66 -18.95 -3.05
CA ALA A 98 16.29 -19.47 -3.05
C ALA A 98 15.38 -18.66 -3.99
N LEU A 99 15.47 -17.33 -3.95
CA LEU A 99 14.71 -16.45 -4.83
C LEU A 99 15.04 -16.70 -6.32
N ARG A 100 16.31 -16.86 -6.67
CA ARG A 100 16.76 -17.19 -8.02
C ARG A 100 16.14 -18.50 -8.51
N ARG A 101 16.19 -19.55 -7.69
CA ARG A 101 15.56 -20.86 -8.01
C ARG A 101 14.05 -20.74 -8.24
N ARG A 102 13.35 -19.97 -7.38
CA ARG A 102 11.90 -19.77 -7.51
C ARG A 102 11.53 -19.00 -8.76
N ILE A 103 12.28 -17.96 -9.10
CA ILE A 103 12.08 -17.20 -10.36
C ILE A 103 12.30 -18.12 -11.57
N ALA A 104 13.39 -18.87 -11.58
CA ALA A 104 13.69 -19.79 -12.70
C ALA A 104 12.60 -20.88 -12.84
N ALA A 105 12.12 -21.45 -11.73
CA ALA A 105 11.09 -22.47 -11.74
C ALA A 105 9.72 -21.92 -12.21
N ALA A 106 9.38 -20.68 -11.84
CA ALA A 106 8.08 -20.08 -12.18
C ALA A 106 8.05 -19.46 -13.57
N TYR A 107 9.14 -18.85 -14.03
CA TYR A 107 9.17 -18.01 -15.23
C TYR A 107 10.17 -18.51 -16.32
N GLY A 108 10.93 -19.56 -16.04
CA GLY A 108 11.86 -20.18 -17.00
C GLY A 108 12.86 -19.19 -17.59
N SER A 109 12.85 -19.04 -18.91
CA SER A 109 13.73 -18.12 -19.66
C SER A 109 13.36 -16.63 -19.54
N GLY A 110 12.53 -16.24 -18.59
CA GLY A 110 12.25 -14.83 -18.33
C GLY A 110 11.27 -14.20 -19.32
N MET A 111 11.72 -13.32 -20.22
CA MET A 111 10.86 -12.52 -21.12
C MET A 111 9.84 -13.30 -21.95
N THR A 112 10.15 -14.53 -22.31
CA THR A 112 9.30 -15.39 -23.15
C THR A 112 8.36 -16.29 -22.35
N SER A 113 8.39 -16.18 -21.02
CA SER A 113 7.52 -16.96 -20.14
C SER A 113 6.05 -16.68 -20.44
N PRO A 114 5.21 -17.71 -20.66
CA PRO A 114 3.77 -17.53 -20.81
C PRO A 114 3.08 -17.14 -19.51
N TYR A 115 3.77 -17.24 -18.39
CA TYR A 115 3.27 -16.91 -17.04
C TYR A 115 3.61 -15.48 -16.58
N LEU A 116 4.36 -14.71 -17.39
CA LEU A 116 4.73 -13.34 -17.09
C LEU A 116 3.89 -12.37 -17.95
N ALA A 117 3.16 -11.47 -17.29
CA ALA A 117 2.43 -10.41 -17.97
C ALA A 117 3.38 -9.41 -18.65
N ARG A 118 2.91 -8.75 -19.69
CA ARG A 118 3.62 -7.62 -20.30
C ARG A 118 3.31 -6.33 -19.55
N ILE A 119 4.24 -5.38 -19.60
CA ILE A 119 4.02 -4.03 -19.09
C ILE A 119 2.89 -3.37 -19.90
N VAL A 120 2.02 -2.62 -19.20
CA VAL A 120 0.74 -2.12 -19.74
C VAL A 120 0.90 -1.26 -21.00
N ASN A 121 1.97 -0.49 -21.13
CA ASN A 121 2.30 0.33 -22.28
C ASN A 121 3.80 0.61 -22.36
N ASP A 122 4.23 1.16 -23.52
CA ASP A 122 5.66 1.42 -23.78
C ASP A 122 6.25 2.48 -22.83
N ARG A 123 5.51 3.54 -22.51
CA ARG A 123 5.97 4.57 -21.58
C ARG A 123 6.34 3.99 -20.20
N HIS A 124 5.54 3.07 -19.66
CA HIS A 124 5.86 2.41 -18.39
C HIS A 124 7.01 1.41 -18.54
N ALA A 125 7.12 0.74 -19.69
CA ALA A 125 8.26 -0.13 -19.96
C ALA A 125 9.56 0.66 -20.09
N ASP A 126 9.53 1.84 -20.73
CA ASP A 126 10.69 2.75 -20.83
C ASP A 126 11.10 3.25 -19.45
N ARG A 127 10.15 3.73 -18.62
CA ARG A 127 10.42 4.15 -17.24
C ARG A 127 11.10 3.04 -16.41
N LEU A 128 10.65 1.79 -16.55
CA LEU A 128 11.30 0.67 -15.85
C LEU A 128 12.73 0.42 -16.34
N GLY A 129 12.95 0.58 -17.64
CA GLY A 129 14.29 0.53 -18.23
C GLY A 129 15.20 1.63 -17.67
N ASP A 130 14.68 2.85 -17.57
CA ASP A 130 15.40 4.00 -17.03
C ASP A 130 15.75 3.79 -15.54
N LEU A 131 14.81 3.24 -14.73
CA LEU A 131 15.07 2.90 -13.32
C LEU A 131 16.19 1.86 -13.17
N ILE A 132 16.23 0.84 -14.04
CA ILE A 132 17.32 -0.15 -14.04
C ILE A 132 18.63 0.51 -14.45
N ALA A 133 18.63 1.31 -15.52
CA ALA A 133 19.83 1.98 -16.00
C ALA A 133 20.42 2.95 -14.97
N ASP A 134 19.57 3.73 -14.30
CA ASP A 134 19.97 4.64 -13.21
C ASP A 134 20.56 3.85 -12.02
N ALA A 135 19.92 2.76 -11.61
CA ALA A 135 20.41 1.91 -10.54
C ALA A 135 21.81 1.33 -10.86
N LEU A 136 22.04 0.93 -12.11
CA LEU A 136 23.36 0.44 -12.56
C LEU A 136 24.41 1.56 -12.61
N ALA A 137 24.03 2.74 -13.10
CA ALA A 137 24.91 3.90 -13.17
C ALA A 137 25.36 4.40 -11.79
N THR A 138 24.54 4.17 -10.76
CA THR A 138 24.84 4.51 -9.36
C THR A 138 25.49 3.37 -8.56
N GLY A 139 25.93 2.29 -9.22
CA GLY A 139 26.71 1.21 -8.62
C GLY A 139 25.91 -0.04 -8.28
N GLY A 140 24.62 -0.06 -8.57
CA GLY A 140 23.77 -1.25 -8.43
C GLY A 140 24.18 -2.37 -9.38
N ARG A 141 23.75 -3.59 -9.07
CA ARG A 141 24.06 -4.79 -9.87
C ARG A 141 22.83 -5.63 -10.12
N ILE A 142 22.72 -6.16 -11.34
CA ILE A 142 21.71 -7.18 -11.66
C ILE A 142 22.22 -8.53 -11.20
N ILE A 143 21.41 -9.26 -10.43
CA ILE A 143 21.70 -10.64 -9.99
C ILE A 143 20.77 -11.67 -10.62
N VAL A 144 19.63 -11.24 -11.19
CA VAL A 144 18.71 -12.05 -11.99
C VAL A 144 18.08 -11.16 -13.05
N GLY A 145 17.91 -11.66 -14.28
CA GLY A 145 17.17 -11.00 -15.35
C GLY A 145 17.83 -9.75 -15.89
N GLY A 146 17.04 -8.71 -16.14
CA GLY A 146 17.49 -7.44 -16.72
C GLY A 146 17.16 -7.28 -18.19
N GLU A 147 16.80 -8.37 -18.87
CA GLU A 147 16.51 -8.35 -20.31
C GLU A 147 15.14 -7.73 -20.57
N ARG A 148 15.10 -6.87 -21.58
CA ARG A 148 13.87 -6.21 -22.05
C ARG A 148 13.73 -6.27 -23.55
N GLN A 149 12.52 -6.56 -24.04
CA GLN A 149 12.13 -6.43 -25.43
C GLN A 149 10.73 -5.78 -25.53
N GLY A 150 10.70 -4.53 -25.96
CA GLY A 150 9.46 -3.75 -25.97
C GLY A 150 8.83 -3.69 -24.56
N ARG A 151 7.62 -4.22 -24.42
CA ARG A 151 6.88 -4.28 -23.15
C ARG A 151 7.12 -5.59 -22.37
N ALA A 152 7.91 -6.50 -22.85
CA ALA A 152 8.36 -7.68 -22.12
C ALA A 152 9.61 -7.31 -21.32
N LEU A 153 9.57 -7.46 -20.00
CA LEU A 153 10.68 -7.24 -19.08
C LEU A 153 10.81 -8.49 -18.20
N ALA A 154 11.99 -9.12 -18.24
CA ALA A 154 12.25 -10.30 -17.43
C ALA A 154 12.11 -9.99 -15.92
N PRO A 155 11.74 -10.98 -15.09
CA PRO A 155 11.86 -10.85 -13.64
C PRO A 155 13.29 -10.46 -13.30
N THR A 156 13.45 -9.27 -12.72
CA THR A 156 14.77 -8.67 -12.48
C THR A 156 14.98 -8.49 -10.99
N VAL A 157 16.14 -8.93 -10.50
CA VAL A 157 16.56 -8.70 -9.09
C VAL A 157 17.82 -7.87 -9.11
N LEU A 158 17.82 -6.80 -8.32
CA LEU A 158 18.93 -5.86 -8.18
C LEU A 158 19.49 -5.90 -6.75
N GLU A 159 20.77 -5.58 -6.61
CA GLU A 159 21.42 -5.39 -5.32
C GLU A 159 22.36 -4.17 -5.35
N ALA A 160 22.94 -3.84 -4.20
CA ALA A 160 23.83 -2.69 -4.04
C ALA A 160 23.21 -1.36 -4.51
N ILE A 161 21.93 -1.15 -4.21
CA ILE A 161 21.20 0.05 -4.59
C ILE A 161 21.71 1.23 -3.76
N ALA A 162 22.20 2.25 -4.44
CA ALA A 162 22.61 3.50 -3.81
C ALA A 162 21.38 4.27 -3.28
N PRO A 163 21.52 4.98 -2.15
CA PRO A 163 20.41 5.77 -1.59
C PRO A 163 19.87 6.87 -2.52
N GLU A 164 20.69 7.37 -3.43
CA GLU A 164 20.35 8.39 -4.44
C GLU A 164 19.69 7.84 -5.71
N ALA A 165 19.74 6.52 -5.93
CA ALA A 165 19.15 5.90 -7.12
C ALA A 165 17.64 6.13 -7.19
N ALA A 166 17.12 6.48 -8.35
CA ALA A 166 15.69 6.76 -8.55
C ALA A 166 14.81 5.58 -8.11
N ILE A 167 15.27 4.33 -8.33
CA ILE A 167 14.55 3.13 -7.91
C ILE A 167 14.37 3.03 -6.39
N ASP A 168 15.18 3.73 -5.59
CA ASP A 168 15.05 3.79 -4.14
C ASP A 168 13.92 4.72 -3.68
N HIS A 169 13.51 5.66 -4.52
CA HIS A 169 12.52 6.71 -4.19
C HIS A 169 11.18 6.53 -4.89
N GLU A 170 11.18 6.09 -6.15
CA GLU A 170 9.97 5.90 -6.94
C GLU A 170 9.34 4.53 -6.71
N GLU A 171 8.00 4.48 -6.71
CA GLU A 171 7.27 3.21 -6.78
C GLU A 171 7.62 2.49 -8.09
N ILE A 172 8.09 1.26 -8.00
CA ILE A 172 8.58 0.52 -9.17
C ILE A 172 7.44 0.14 -10.10
N PHE A 173 6.36 -0.45 -9.58
CA PHE A 173 5.19 -0.89 -10.33
C PHE A 173 5.58 -1.71 -11.58
N GLY A 174 6.46 -2.69 -11.35
CA GLY A 174 7.06 -3.51 -12.40
C GLY A 174 7.84 -4.70 -11.84
N PRO A 175 8.32 -5.63 -12.70
CA PRO A 175 8.97 -6.88 -12.29
C PRO A 175 10.45 -6.70 -11.93
N VAL A 176 10.76 -5.64 -11.16
CA VAL A 176 12.12 -5.32 -10.70
C VAL A 176 12.12 -5.27 -9.18
N LEU A 177 12.97 -6.05 -8.54
CA LEU A 177 13.04 -6.23 -7.10
C LEU A 177 14.43 -5.86 -6.56
N PRO A 178 14.59 -4.70 -5.96
CA PRO A 178 15.77 -4.39 -5.16
C PRO A 178 15.85 -5.25 -3.90
N VAL A 179 17.01 -5.81 -3.62
CA VAL A 179 17.35 -6.53 -2.38
C VAL A 179 18.40 -5.74 -1.62
N LEU A 180 18.04 -5.32 -0.43
CA LEU A 180 18.84 -4.50 0.47
C LEU A 180 19.22 -5.33 1.70
N THR A 181 20.47 -5.28 2.11
CA THR A 181 20.94 -6.03 3.28
C THR A 181 20.87 -5.15 4.53
N TYR A 182 20.53 -5.73 5.66
CA TYR A 182 20.56 -5.05 6.95
C TYR A 182 21.10 -5.97 8.06
N ASP A 183 21.66 -5.38 9.09
CA ASP A 183 22.10 -6.06 10.31
C ASP A 183 21.23 -5.70 11.51
N ASP A 184 20.78 -4.44 11.58
CA ASP A 184 19.95 -3.92 12.65
C ASP A 184 18.56 -3.54 12.14
N ILE A 185 17.52 -4.11 12.75
CA ILE A 185 16.12 -3.89 12.39
C ILE A 185 15.68 -2.43 12.64
N GLU A 186 16.25 -1.76 13.62
CA GLU A 186 15.90 -0.36 13.92
C GLU A 186 16.30 0.58 12.78
N THR A 187 17.38 0.28 12.08
CA THR A 187 17.77 1.00 10.87
C THR A 187 16.71 0.86 9.77
N VAL A 188 16.15 -0.34 9.59
CA VAL A 188 15.08 -0.61 8.62
C VAL A 188 13.79 0.12 9.01
N ILE A 189 13.38 0.02 10.27
CA ILE A 189 12.21 0.71 10.81
C ILE A 189 12.37 2.23 10.63
N GLY A 190 13.52 2.77 10.99
CA GLY A 190 13.83 4.20 10.79
C GLY A 190 13.71 4.63 9.32
N ARG A 191 14.23 3.81 8.40
CA ARG A 191 14.15 4.07 6.95
C ARG A 191 12.72 4.03 6.42
N ILE A 192 11.90 3.08 6.88
CA ILE A 192 10.48 2.98 6.52
C ILE A 192 9.72 4.21 7.03
N ASN A 193 9.92 4.58 8.29
CA ASN A 193 9.21 5.70 8.93
C ASN A 193 9.61 7.09 8.37
N ALA A 194 10.83 7.22 7.84
CA ALA A 194 11.29 8.44 7.18
C ALA A 194 10.66 8.66 5.78
N ARG A 195 9.95 7.67 5.25
CA ARG A 195 9.34 7.70 3.91
C ARG A 195 7.83 7.87 3.98
N PRO A 196 7.18 8.24 2.84
CA PRO A 196 5.73 8.19 2.73
C PRO A 196 5.20 6.81 3.10
N LYS A 197 4.11 6.78 3.87
CA LYS A 197 3.52 5.53 4.36
C LYS A 197 3.08 4.63 3.22
N PRO A 198 3.54 3.37 3.17
CA PRO A 198 3.23 2.45 2.08
C PRO A 198 1.81 1.89 2.21
N LEU A 199 1.26 1.39 1.10
CA LEU A 199 -0.03 0.70 1.10
C LEU A 199 0.06 -0.67 1.78
N ALA A 200 1.17 -1.39 1.62
CA ALA A 200 1.41 -2.66 2.32
C ALA A 200 2.82 -2.72 2.93
N LEU A 201 2.94 -3.53 3.97
CA LEU A 201 4.20 -3.91 4.61
C LEU A 201 4.18 -5.42 4.83
N TYR A 202 5.29 -6.10 4.54
CA TYR A 202 5.41 -7.55 4.69
C TYR A 202 6.56 -7.91 5.62
N VAL A 203 6.32 -8.87 6.50
CA VAL A 203 7.35 -9.36 7.43
C VAL A 203 7.41 -10.88 7.35
N PHE A 204 8.59 -11.42 7.07
CA PHE A 204 8.90 -12.84 7.10
C PHE A 204 9.83 -13.11 8.26
N ASP A 205 9.31 -13.71 9.31
CA ASP A 205 10.08 -14.16 10.48
C ASP A 205 9.29 -15.20 11.29
N ARG A 206 9.98 -16.06 12.03
CA ARG A 206 9.39 -16.98 13.01
C ARG A 206 9.38 -16.39 14.43
N ASP A 207 10.25 -15.43 14.70
CA ASP A 207 10.28 -14.71 15.98
C ASP A 207 9.08 -13.74 16.07
N ARG A 208 8.09 -14.15 16.85
CA ARG A 208 6.86 -13.39 17.06
C ARG A 208 7.12 -12.02 17.69
N ALA A 209 8.06 -11.94 18.62
CA ALA A 209 8.35 -10.68 19.30
C ALA A 209 8.92 -9.65 18.32
N ARG A 210 9.79 -10.09 17.39
CA ARG A 210 10.34 -9.23 16.33
C ARG A 210 9.25 -8.80 15.36
N VAL A 211 8.36 -9.70 14.93
CA VAL A 211 7.23 -9.38 14.07
C VAL A 211 6.34 -8.33 14.75
N ASP A 212 5.92 -8.56 15.99
CA ASP A 212 5.03 -7.66 16.74
C ASP A 212 5.70 -6.28 16.94
N HIS A 213 7.02 -6.24 17.20
CA HIS A 213 7.79 -5.00 17.30
C HIS A 213 7.79 -4.21 15.98
N ILE A 214 8.08 -4.86 14.85
CA ILE A 214 8.07 -4.21 13.53
C ILE A 214 6.68 -3.62 13.22
N LEU A 215 5.62 -4.40 13.44
CA LEU A 215 4.25 -3.96 13.18
C LEU A 215 3.84 -2.79 14.08
N ALA A 216 4.26 -2.79 15.36
CA ALA A 216 3.98 -1.70 16.30
C ALA A 216 4.78 -0.42 16.00
N ALA A 217 6.00 -0.57 15.48
CA ALA A 217 6.91 0.55 15.23
C ALA A 217 6.75 1.19 13.83
N THR A 218 5.95 0.61 12.94
CA THR A 218 5.74 1.10 11.56
C THR A 218 4.27 1.38 11.27
N THR A 219 4.02 2.13 10.18
CA THR A 219 2.66 2.40 9.72
C THR A 219 2.53 2.06 8.23
N SER A 220 1.49 1.30 7.88
CA SER A 220 1.12 0.98 6.50
C SER A 220 -0.40 0.87 6.36
N GLY A 221 -0.92 0.84 5.15
CA GLY A 221 -2.34 0.60 4.90
C GLY A 221 -2.76 -0.82 5.32
N SER A 222 -1.94 -1.81 5.03
CA SER A 222 -2.11 -3.20 5.45
C SER A 222 -0.77 -3.84 5.77
N ALA A 223 -0.81 -4.96 6.50
CA ALA A 223 0.40 -5.74 6.76
C ALA A 223 0.15 -7.24 6.48
N GLY A 224 1.20 -7.93 6.00
CA GLY A 224 1.21 -9.37 5.82
C GLY A 224 2.37 -10.02 6.56
N VAL A 225 2.09 -11.08 7.30
CA VAL A 225 3.12 -11.85 8.03
C VAL A 225 3.25 -13.22 7.39
N ASN A 226 4.46 -13.55 6.94
CA ASN A 226 4.81 -14.77 6.23
C ASN A 226 3.95 -15.06 4.97
N LEU A 227 3.45 -14.00 4.35
CA LEU A 227 2.70 -13.99 3.09
C LEU A 227 2.85 -12.64 2.39
N THR A 228 2.46 -12.56 1.11
CA THR A 228 2.34 -11.30 0.36
C THR A 228 1.01 -11.26 -0.38
N ILE A 229 0.52 -10.07 -0.68
CA ILE A 229 -0.63 -9.71 -1.53
C ILE A 229 -2.00 -10.33 -1.17
N VAL A 230 -2.06 -11.53 -0.56
CA VAL A 230 -3.34 -12.23 -0.34
C VAL A 230 -4.23 -11.61 0.75
N GLN A 231 -3.73 -10.71 1.59
CA GLN A 231 -4.57 -9.93 2.50
C GLN A 231 -5.63 -9.11 1.75
N TYR A 232 -5.37 -8.78 0.49
CA TYR A 232 -6.31 -8.09 -0.40
C TYR A 232 -7.60 -8.86 -0.67
N VAL A 233 -7.54 -10.20 -0.76
CA VAL A 233 -8.71 -11.04 -1.08
C VAL A 233 -9.56 -11.40 0.15
N HIS A 234 -9.21 -10.90 1.33
CA HIS A 234 -9.91 -11.23 2.56
C HIS A 234 -11.10 -10.29 2.80
N ASP A 235 -12.32 -10.76 2.61
CA ASP A 235 -13.55 -9.96 2.63
C ASP A 235 -13.84 -9.24 3.96
N HIS A 236 -13.29 -9.72 5.07
CA HIS A 236 -13.53 -9.16 6.40
C HIS A 236 -12.44 -8.18 6.87
N LEU A 237 -11.38 -7.99 6.08
CA LEU A 237 -10.35 -7.01 6.38
C LEU A 237 -10.58 -5.72 5.59
N PRO A 238 -10.40 -4.54 6.21
CA PRO A 238 -10.41 -3.30 5.46
C PRO A 238 -9.22 -3.28 4.51
N PHE A 239 -9.43 -2.84 3.29
CA PHE A 239 -8.35 -2.55 2.36
C PHE A 239 -8.33 -1.05 2.09
N GLY A 240 -7.21 -0.40 2.36
CA GLY A 240 -7.04 1.04 2.17
C GLY A 240 -5.68 1.51 2.64
N GLY A 241 -5.29 2.70 2.20
CA GLY A 241 -4.01 3.32 2.49
C GLY A 241 -4.06 4.31 3.64
N VAL A 242 -2.88 4.88 3.94
CA VAL A 242 -2.70 5.92 4.95
C VAL A 242 -1.92 7.09 4.35
N ASN A 243 -2.49 8.30 4.37
CA ASN A 243 -1.90 9.52 3.81
C ASN A 243 -1.52 9.35 2.32
N ASN A 244 -0.22 9.20 2.01
CA ASN A 244 0.26 9.11 0.64
C ASN A 244 -0.16 7.82 -0.08
N SER A 245 -0.46 6.75 0.65
CA SER A 245 -0.96 5.50 0.06
C SER A 245 -2.48 5.43 -0.03
N GLY A 246 -3.22 6.39 0.54
CA GLY A 246 -4.66 6.45 0.37
C GLY A 246 -5.43 7.09 1.50
N ILE A 247 -6.76 7.17 1.33
CA ILE A 247 -7.73 7.69 2.28
C ILE A 247 -8.97 6.81 2.21
N GLY A 248 -9.49 6.40 3.35
CA GLY A 248 -10.64 5.50 3.43
C GLY A 248 -10.27 4.04 3.30
N ALA A 249 -11.27 3.19 3.19
CA ALA A 249 -11.09 1.74 3.04
C ALA A 249 -12.23 1.13 2.21
N ALA A 250 -11.92 0.04 1.53
CA ALA A 250 -12.85 -0.75 0.73
C ALA A 250 -12.94 -2.19 1.27
N HIS A 251 -13.58 -3.04 0.51
CA HIS A 251 -13.86 -4.45 0.70
C HIS A 251 -14.93 -4.76 1.75
N GLY A 252 -15.77 -5.74 1.43
CA GLY A 252 -16.81 -6.28 2.30
C GLY A 252 -17.66 -5.20 2.95
N HIS A 253 -17.82 -5.27 4.25
CA HIS A 253 -18.58 -4.29 5.04
C HIS A 253 -17.98 -2.88 4.99
N HIS A 254 -16.65 -2.75 4.90
CA HIS A 254 -15.98 -1.46 4.80
C HIS A 254 -16.32 -0.75 3.48
N GLY A 255 -16.34 -1.49 2.37
CA GLY A 255 -16.77 -0.97 1.07
C GLY A 255 -18.24 -0.55 1.07
N PHE A 256 -19.12 -1.34 1.70
CA PHE A 256 -20.52 -0.96 1.87
C PHE A 256 -20.67 0.38 2.61
N ARG A 257 -19.96 0.56 3.73
CA ARG A 257 -19.97 1.83 4.49
C ARG A 257 -19.43 3.00 3.68
N THR A 258 -18.40 2.78 2.90
CA THR A 258 -17.78 3.81 2.05
C THR A 258 -18.77 4.44 1.06
N PHE A 259 -19.65 3.63 0.49
CA PHE A 259 -20.70 4.09 -0.44
C PHE A 259 -22.06 4.33 0.23
N SER A 260 -22.10 4.44 1.55
CA SER A 260 -23.32 4.64 2.32
C SER A 260 -23.24 5.88 3.20
N HIS A 261 -24.35 6.57 3.39
CA HIS A 261 -24.47 7.64 4.36
C HIS A 261 -25.20 7.16 5.63
N GLU A 262 -24.52 7.18 6.75
CA GLU A 262 -25.09 6.86 8.05
C GLU A 262 -25.84 8.07 8.60
N ARG A 263 -27.17 8.04 8.58
CA ARG A 263 -28.03 9.12 9.11
C ARG A 263 -28.54 8.76 10.50
N ALA A 264 -28.14 9.51 11.51
CA ALA A 264 -28.68 9.37 12.86
C ALA A 264 -30.15 9.86 12.89
N VAL A 265 -31.04 9.05 13.45
CA VAL A 265 -32.46 9.39 13.65
C VAL A 265 -32.78 9.15 15.13
N LEU A 266 -33.09 10.24 15.84
CA LEU A 266 -33.59 10.16 17.22
C LEU A 266 -35.09 10.46 17.24
N GLN A 267 -35.92 9.50 17.61
CA GLN A 267 -37.34 9.66 17.75
C GLN A 267 -37.70 9.87 19.22
N ASN A 268 -38.28 11.06 19.53
CA ASN A 268 -38.77 11.34 20.89
C ASN A 268 -40.14 10.69 21.10
N ARG A 269 -40.20 9.66 21.92
CA ARG A 269 -41.46 9.07 22.41
C ARG A 269 -41.81 9.56 23.80
N PHE A 270 -40.83 9.88 24.62
CA PHE A 270 -40.98 10.45 25.97
C PHE A 270 -39.70 11.21 26.31
N SER A 271 -39.82 12.46 26.76
CA SER A 271 -38.67 13.24 27.13
C SER A 271 -39.02 14.20 28.27
N ALA A 272 -38.13 14.30 29.25
CA ALA A 272 -38.17 15.32 30.28
C ALA A 272 -37.55 16.68 29.86
N LEU A 273 -36.96 16.75 28.66
CA LEU A 273 -36.35 17.96 28.11
C LEU A 273 -37.25 19.22 28.10
N PRO A 274 -38.58 19.13 27.86
CA PRO A 274 -39.46 20.28 27.94
C PRO A 274 -39.48 20.97 29.33
N LEU A 275 -39.12 20.25 30.41
CA LEU A 275 -39.03 20.83 31.75
C LEU A 275 -37.87 21.84 31.92
N VAL A 276 -36.93 21.83 30.99
CA VAL A 276 -35.77 22.75 30.95
C VAL A 276 -35.80 23.72 29.77
N PHE A 277 -36.94 23.83 29.07
CA PHE A 277 -37.13 24.83 28.00
C PHE A 277 -37.36 26.22 28.59
N PRO A 278 -37.05 27.30 27.85
CA PRO A 278 -37.39 28.65 28.27
C PRO A 278 -38.93 28.85 28.41
N PRO A 279 -39.36 29.76 29.29
CA PRO A 279 -38.54 30.63 30.13
C PRO A 279 -37.86 29.87 31.29
N TYR A 280 -36.54 30.13 31.48
CA TYR A 280 -35.75 29.44 32.50
C TYR A 280 -36.16 29.81 33.91
N SER A 281 -36.86 28.93 34.60
CA SER A 281 -37.23 29.07 36.01
C SER A 281 -36.09 28.56 36.92
N GLY A 282 -36.15 28.89 38.19
CA GLY A 282 -35.22 28.37 39.21
C GLY A 282 -35.26 26.83 39.31
N ARG A 283 -36.38 26.19 38.91
CA ARG A 283 -36.51 24.72 38.82
C ARG A 283 -35.70 24.17 37.67
N ALA A 284 -35.78 24.80 36.48
CA ALA A 284 -35.00 24.41 35.31
C ALA A 284 -33.49 24.49 35.60
N ALA A 285 -33.05 25.57 36.24
CA ALA A 285 -31.65 25.74 36.63
C ALA A 285 -31.16 24.67 37.66
N ARG A 286 -32.02 24.18 38.53
CA ARG A 286 -31.69 23.08 39.45
C ARG A 286 -31.59 21.76 38.74
N LEU A 287 -32.52 21.45 37.81
CA LEU A 287 -32.53 20.24 37.00
C LEU A 287 -31.28 20.16 36.12
N ILE A 288 -30.90 21.25 35.47
CA ILE A 288 -29.69 21.33 34.65
C ILE A 288 -28.43 21.07 35.50
N ARG A 289 -28.35 21.66 36.71
CA ARG A 289 -27.23 21.41 37.64
C ARG A 289 -27.17 19.96 38.11
N LEU A 290 -28.33 19.36 38.37
CA LEU A 290 -28.41 17.94 38.74
C LEU A 290 -27.97 17.02 37.58
N ALA A 291 -28.47 17.27 36.38
CA ALA A 291 -28.10 16.50 35.17
C ALA A 291 -26.59 16.58 34.88
N LYS A 292 -25.96 17.77 35.01
CA LYS A 292 -24.50 17.90 34.87
C LYS A 292 -23.70 17.09 35.90
N ARG A 293 -24.26 16.77 37.05
CA ARG A 293 -23.59 15.96 38.07
C ARG A 293 -23.61 14.47 37.81
N PHE A 294 -24.53 14.00 36.92
CA PHE A 294 -24.69 12.59 36.55
C PHE A 294 -24.20 12.26 35.15
N LEU A 295 -23.99 13.27 34.28
CA LEU A 295 -23.59 13.10 32.86
C LEU A 295 -22.17 13.59 32.59
N GLY A 296 -21.52 14.24 33.52
CA GLY A 296 -20.12 14.65 33.47
C GLY A 296 -19.33 13.87 34.48
#